data_e7cf8330b3665e3f092e620e58e24d10
#
_entry.id   e7cf8330b3665e3f092e620e58e24d10
#
_cell.length_a   1.000
_cell.length_b   1.000
_cell.length_c   1.000
_cell.angle_alpha   90.00
_cell.angle_beta   90.00
_cell.angle_gamma   90.00
#
_symmetry.space_group_name_H-M   'P 1'
#
loop_
_entity.id
_entity.type
_entity.pdbx_description
1 polymer ?
#
loop_
_entity_poly.entity_id
_entity_poly.type
_entity_poly.pdbx_seq_one_letter_code
_entity_poly.pdbx_strand_id
1 'polypeptide(L)'
;MTSGNKIETIENLCKEYGIDILYVFGSRSRELADFLFKDGSTLSPGPSDVDMGVKLIHRRTLTVKEKVLLAIRLEDLFGVNRVDLAILSDADPFLAANIVRGERLFFRNEDEADEYELYILRRAGDLIPLEREREQLIFKEEA
;
A
#
# COMPACT_ATOMS: atom_id res chain seq x y z
N MET A 1 6.01 -22.63 -3.35
CA MET A 1 6.84 -21.51 -3.89
C MET A 1 7.77 -21.00 -2.79
N THR A 2 9.05 -20.84 -3.08
CA THR A 2 10.02 -20.30 -2.13
C THR A 2 9.89 -18.75 -2.06
N SER A 3 10.38 -18.15 -0.99
CA SER A 3 10.37 -16.68 -0.86
C SER A 3 11.11 -16.01 -2.02
N GLY A 4 12.24 -16.57 -2.49
CA GLY A 4 12.99 -16.06 -3.62
C GLY A 4 12.16 -15.96 -4.90
N ASN A 5 11.36 -16.98 -5.20
CA ASN A 5 10.48 -16.96 -6.37
C ASN A 5 9.33 -15.98 -6.23
N LYS A 6 8.77 -15.83 -5.04
CA LYS A 6 7.70 -14.87 -4.77
C LYS A 6 8.23 -13.44 -4.92
N ILE A 7 9.40 -13.17 -4.37
CA ILE A 7 10.05 -11.85 -4.47
C ILE A 7 10.33 -11.50 -5.92
N GLU A 8 10.90 -12.42 -6.69
CA GLU A 8 11.19 -12.22 -8.10
C GLU A 8 9.91 -11.93 -8.90
N THR A 9 8.83 -12.66 -8.60
CA THR A 9 7.54 -12.44 -9.25
C THR A 9 7.00 -11.04 -8.94
N ILE A 10 7.11 -10.59 -7.70
CA ILE A 10 6.70 -9.22 -7.30
C ILE A 10 7.55 -8.17 -8.04
N GLU A 11 8.86 -8.37 -8.09
CA GLU A 11 9.76 -7.43 -8.79
C GLU A 11 9.40 -7.31 -10.27
N ASN A 12 9.18 -8.43 -10.94
CA ASN A 12 8.81 -8.46 -12.36
C ASN A 12 7.46 -7.81 -12.59
N LEU A 13 6.50 -8.08 -11.72
CA LEU A 13 5.16 -7.49 -11.77
C LEU A 13 5.23 -5.97 -11.61
N CYS A 14 6.00 -5.49 -10.66
CA CYS A 14 6.17 -4.06 -10.42
C CYS A 14 6.84 -3.36 -11.61
N LYS A 15 7.85 -3.99 -12.21
CA LYS A 15 8.50 -3.44 -13.40
C LYS A 15 7.53 -3.36 -14.58
N GLU A 16 6.72 -4.39 -14.77
CA GLU A 16 5.75 -4.42 -15.88
C GLU A 16 4.71 -3.31 -15.79
N TYR A 17 4.23 -3.03 -14.57
CA TYR A 17 3.19 -2.02 -14.33
C TYR A 17 3.72 -0.63 -14.02
N GLY A 18 5.05 -0.45 -14.01
CA GLY A 18 5.64 0.86 -13.71
C GLY A 18 5.45 1.29 -12.28
N ILE A 19 5.55 0.34 -11.35
CA ILE A 19 5.41 0.59 -9.92
C ILE A 19 6.78 0.95 -9.33
N ASP A 20 6.83 2.05 -8.59
CA ASP A 20 8.01 2.52 -7.89
C ASP A 20 8.08 1.91 -6.48
N ILE A 21 6.95 1.87 -5.78
CA ILE A 21 6.84 1.28 -4.44
C ILE A 21 5.50 0.55 -4.32
N LEU A 22 5.52 -0.67 -3.79
CA LEU A 22 4.32 -1.44 -3.47
C LEU A 22 4.22 -1.64 -1.97
N TYR A 23 3.08 -1.25 -1.41
CA TYR A 23 2.76 -1.40 0.01
C TYR A 23 1.62 -2.38 0.22
N VAL A 24 1.64 -3.07 1.35
CA VAL A 24 0.46 -3.70 1.93
C VAL A 24 0.16 -2.99 3.26
N PHE A 25 -1.11 -2.65 3.49
CA PHE A 25 -1.51 -1.94 4.70
C PHE A 25 -2.79 -2.55 5.28
N GLY A 26 -3.22 -2.07 6.43
CA GLY A 26 -4.38 -2.61 7.10
C GLY A 26 -4.08 -3.83 7.98
N SER A 27 -5.12 -4.54 8.36
CA SER A 27 -5.04 -5.60 9.38
C SER A 27 -4.17 -6.80 9.02
N ARG A 28 -4.01 -7.08 7.73
CA ARG A 28 -3.23 -8.24 7.27
C ARG A 28 -1.83 -7.87 6.76
N SER A 29 -1.38 -6.64 6.94
CA SER A 29 -0.14 -6.16 6.35
C SER A 29 1.08 -6.99 6.77
N ARG A 30 1.21 -7.28 8.06
CA ARG A 30 2.34 -8.06 8.59
C ARG A 30 2.34 -9.49 8.10
N GLU A 31 1.17 -10.11 8.06
CA GLU A 31 1.00 -11.49 7.58
C GLU A 31 1.42 -11.60 6.12
N LEU A 32 1.01 -10.66 5.27
CA LEU A 32 1.36 -10.66 3.85
C LEU A 32 2.85 -10.43 3.64
N ALA A 33 3.47 -9.52 4.38
CA ALA A 33 4.90 -9.27 4.31
C ALA A 33 5.68 -10.52 4.73
N ASP A 34 5.28 -11.17 5.81
CA ASP A 34 5.91 -12.42 6.27
C ASP A 34 5.77 -13.52 5.23
N PHE A 35 4.61 -13.66 4.61
CA PHE A 35 4.39 -14.63 3.53
C PHE A 35 5.36 -14.42 2.36
N LEU A 36 5.63 -13.16 2.00
CA LEU A 36 6.51 -12.83 0.90
C LEU A 36 7.99 -13.04 1.26
N PHE A 37 8.41 -12.61 2.45
CA PHE A 37 9.83 -12.52 2.81
C PHE A 37 10.35 -13.68 3.65
N LYS A 38 9.49 -14.44 4.30
CA LYS A 38 9.89 -15.57 5.15
C LYS A 38 9.49 -16.90 4.53
N ASP A 39 10.47 -17.78 4.33
CA ASP A 39 10.21 -19.13 3.87
C ASP A 39 9.40 -19.91 4.91
N GLY A 40 8.47 -20.74 4.43
CA GLY A 40 7.64 -21.56 5.29
C GLY A 40 6.46 -20.83 5.94
N SER A 41 6.33 -19.53 5.73
CA SER A 41 5.17 -18.78 6.20
C SER A 41 3.95 -19.10 5.34
N THR A 42 2.79 -19.21 6.00
CA THR A 42 1.52 -19.45 5.32
C THR A 42 0.53 -18.35 5.69
N LEU A 43 -0.42 -18.09 4.79
CA LEU A 43 -1.49 -17.12 5.05
C LEU A 43 -2.63 -17.81 5.77
N SER A 44 -3.19 -17.15 6.78
CA SER A 44 -4.40 -17.62 7.46
C SER A 44 -5.57 -17.61 6.48
N PRO A 45 -6.38 -18.69 6.43
CA PRO A 45 -7.62 -18.64 5.67
C PRO A 45 -8.57 -17.61 6.33
N GLY A 46 -9.16 -16.75 5.54
CA GLY A 46 -10.10 -15.77 6.05
C GLY A 46 -10.73 -14.96 4.94
N PRO A 47 -11.94 -14.43 5.16
CA PRO A 47 -12.64 -13.65 4.17
C PRO A 47 -12.14 -12.21 4.05
N SER A 48 -11.19 -11.79 4.89
CA SER A 48 -10.70 -10.41 4.92
C SER A 48 -10.02 -10.04 3.62
N ASP A 49 -10.39 -8.91 3.06
CA ASP A 49 -9.73 -8.33 1.90
C ASP A 49 -8.32 -7.86 2.28
N VAL A 50 -7.44 -7.86 1.31
CA VAL A 50 -6.08 -7.34 1.46
C VAL A 50 -6.01 -5.97 0.83
N ASP A 51 -5.55 -4.99 1.58
CA ASP A 51 -5.39 -3.61 1.10
C ASP A 51 -3.94 -3.39 0.68
N MET A 52 -3.75 -2.98 -0.57
CA MET A 52 -2.43 -2.64 -1.11
C MET A 52 -2.42 -1.25 -1.71
N GLY A 53 -1.28 -0.58 -1.59
CA GLY A 53 -1.08 0.74 -2.15
C GLY A 53 0.10 0.74 -3.11
N VAL A 54 -0.04 1.45 -4.24
CA VAL A 54 1.04 1.57 -5.22
C VAL A 54 1.40 3.03 -5.44
N LYS A 55 2.70 3.30 -5.42
CA LYS A 55 3.26 4.52 -5.96
C LYS A 55 3.82 4.20 -7.33
N LEU A 56 3.28 4.84 -8.35
CA LEU A 56 3.72 4.66 -9.72
C LEU A 56 4.95 5.51 -9.99
N ILE A 57 5.76 5.11 -10.97
CA ILE A 57 6.88 5.94 -11.43
C ILE A 57 6.32 7.25 -12.01
N HIS A 58 7.15 8.28 -12.04
CA HIS A 58 6.74 9.61 -12.48
C HIS A 58 6.03 9.57 -13.84
N ARG A 59 4.87 10.21 -13.93
CA ARG A 59 4.02 10.30 -15.13
C ARG A 59 3.38 8.99 -15.59
N ARG A 60 3.61 7.88 -14.90
CA ARG A 60 2.92 6.63 -15.20
C ARG A 60 1.53 6.65 -14.57
N THR A 61 0.53 6.26 -15.34
CA THR A 61 -0.83 6.05 -14.84
C THR A 61 -1.28 4.65 -15.23
N LEU A 62 -2.24 4.12 -14.49
CA LEU A 62 -2.86 2.83 -14.81
C LEU A 62 -4.28 3.06 -15.33
N THR A 63 -4.61 2.39 -16.42
CA THR A 63 -6.00 2.32 -16.88
C THR A 63 -6.80 1.46 -15.91
N VAL A 64 -8.12 1.55 -15.97
CA VAL A 64 -9.00 0.71 -15.15
C VAL A 64 -8.69 -0.78 -15.41
N LYS A 65 -8.52 -1.16 -16.67
CA LYS A 65 -8.18 -2.53 -17.05
C LYS A 65 -6.84 -2.98 -16.44
N GLU A 66 -5.81 -2.15 -16.52
CA GLU A 66 -4.50 -2.44 -15.94
C GLU A 66 -4.59 -2.61 -14.43
N LYS A 67 -5.35 -1.75 -13.76
CA LYS A 67 -5.55 -1.82 -12.31
C LYS A 67 -6.25 -3.13 -11.91
N VAL A 68 -7.28 -3.52 -12.64
CA VAL A 68 -8.00 -4.78 -12.38
C VAL A 68 -7.08 -5.99 -12.60
N LEU A 69 -6.32 -6.00 -13.70
CA LEU A 69 -5.40 -7.10 -13.99
C LEU A 69 -4.29 -7.19 -12.95
N LEU A 70 -3.75 -6.06 -12.51
CA LEU A 70 -2.76 -6.03 -11.45
C LEU A 70 -3.30 -6.62 -10.15
N ALA A 71 -4.52 -6.22 -9.76
CA ALA A 71 -5.15 -6.76 -8.55
C ALA A 71 -5.34 -8.28 -8.65
N ILE A 72 -5.79 -8.78 -9.79
CA ILE A 72 -5.98 -10.22 -10.01
C ILE A 72 -4.64 -10.96 -9.88
N ARG A 73 -3.57 -10.43 -10.48
CA ARG A 73 -2.25 -11.07 -10.41
C ARG A 73 -1.71 -11.10 -8.99
N LEU A 74 -1.96 -10.05 -8.21
CA LEU A 74 -1.59 -10.02 -6.79
C LEU A 74 -2.42 -11.01 -5.97
N GLU A 75 -3.71 -11.12 -6.25
CA GLU A 75 -4.59 -12.13 -5.63
C GLU A 75 -4.05 -13.54 -5.87
N ASP A 76 -3.68 -13.84 -7.12
CA ASP A 76 -3.14 -15.15 -7.49
C ASP A 76 -1.81 -15.44 -6.80
N LEU A 77 -0.93 -14.44 -6.72
CA LEU A 77 0.38 -14.62 -6.10
C LEU A 77 0.26 -14.92 -4.61
N PHE A 78 -0.60 -14.20 -3.90
CA PHE A 78 -0.77 -14.39 -2.46
C PHE A 78 -1.82 -15.45 -2.11
N GLY A 79 -2.60 -15.92 -3.08
CA GLY A 79 -3.66 -16.87 -2.82
C GLY A 79 -4.80 -16.31 -1.98
N VAL A 80 -5.08 -15.04 -2.13
CA VAL A 80 -6.16 -14.33 -1.42
C VAL A 80 -7.34 -14.06 -2.34
N ASN A 81 -8.54 -13.93 -1.76
CA ASN A 81 -9.76 -13.76 -2.54
C ASN A 81 -9.88 -12.39 -3.19
N ARG A 82 -9.39 -11.35 -2.53
CA ARG A 82 -9.55 -9.99 -3.04
C ARG A 82 -8.42 -9.08 -2.57
N VAL A 83 -7.86 -8.33 -3.51
CA VAL A 83 -6.92 -7.23 -3.25
C VAL A 83 -7.60 -5.93 -3.63
N ASP A 84 -7.75 -5.03 -2.65
CA ASP A 84 -8.18 -3.66 -2.87
C ASP A 84 -6.95 -2.80 -3.13
N LEU A 85 -6.85 -2.23 -4.32
CA LEU A 85 -5.68 -1.52 -4.78
C LEU A 85 -5.92 -0.01 -4.76
N ALA A 86 -5.13 0.71 -3.97
CA ALA A 86 -5.15 2.17 -3.91
C ALA A 86 -3.93 2.74 -4.64
N ILE A 87 -4.16 3.77 -5.45
CA ILE A 87 -3.08 4.51 -6.11
C ILE A 87 -2.73 5.69 -5.21
N LEU A 88 -1.48 5.76 -4.77
CA LEU A 88 -1.06 6.79 -3.79
C LEU A 88 -1.26 8.22 -4.29
N SER A 89 -1.09 8.48 -5.58
CA SER A 89 -1.32 9.82 -6.14
C SER A 89 -2.78 10.27 -6.08
N ASP A 90 -3.72 9.32 -5.98
CA ASP A 90 -5.16 9.59 -5.90
C ASP A 90 -5.67 9.61 -4.45
N ALA A 91 -4.84 9.23 -3.50
CA ALA A 91 -5.21 9.14 -2.09
C ALA A 91 -5.13 10.52 -1.42
N ASP A 92 -6.08 10.78 -0.49
CA ASP A 92 -5.96 11.96 0.37
C ASP A 92 -4.76 11.80 1.32
N PRO A 93 -4.27 12.89 1.96
CA PRO A 93 -3.07 12.81 2.80
C PRO A 93 -3.18 11.82 3.96
N PHE A 94 -4.35 11.63 4.54
CA PHE A 94 -4.53 10.70 5.67
C PHE A 94 -4.50 9.26 5.21
N LEU A 95 -5.15 8.94 4.09
CA LEU A 95 -5.09 7.60 3.50
C LEU A 95 -3.66 7.30 3.05
N ALA A 96 -3.00 8.24 2.39
CA ALA A 96 -1.61 8.06 1.96
C ALA A 96 -0.69 7.76 3.15
N ALA A 97 -0.85 8.48 4.27
CA ALA A 97 -0.09 8.23 5.49
C ALA A 97 -0.37 6.83 6.04
N ASN A 98 -1.62 6.38 6.02
CA ASN A 98 -1.98 5.04 6.47
C ASN A 98 -1.31 3.97 5.61
N ILE A 99 -1.27 4.18 4.30
CA ILE A 99 -0.62 3.25 3.36
C ILE A 99 0.87 3.12 3.66
N VAL A 100 1.59 4.25 3.78
CA VAL A 100 3.04 4.22 3.97
C VAL A 100 3.45 3.72 5.37
N ARG A 101 2.53 3.71 6.34
CA ARG A 101 2.76 3.09 7.65
C ARG A 101 2.64 1.57 7.63
N GLY A 102 2.16 1.00 6.52
CA GLY A 102 2.13 -0.45 6.33
C GLY A 102 3.51 -1.02 6.03
N GLU A 103 3.53 -2.12 5.31
CA GLU A 103 4.77 -2.81 4.98
C GLU A 103 5.10 -2.61 3.49
N ARG A 104 6.37 -2.30 3.20
CA ARG A 104 6.85 -2.27 1.82
C ARG A 104 7.04 -3.70 1.32
N LEU A 105 6.39 -4.04 0.21
CA LEU A 105 6.61 -5.32 -0.47
C LEU A 105 7.63 -5.18 -1.58
N PHE A 106 7.79 -3.99 -2.16
CA PHE A 106 8.73 -3.69 -3.22
C PHE A 106 9.08 -2.20 -3.19
N PHE A 107 10.33 -1.90 -3.51
CA PHE A 107 10.78 -0.53 -3.81
C PHE A 107 11.86 -0.60 -4.89
N ARG A 108 11.85 0.39 -5.77
CA ARG A 108 12.86 0.48 -6.83
C ARG A 108 14.16 1.07 -6.30
N ASN A 109 14.06 2.08 -5.43
CA ASN A 109 15.20 2.73 -4.80
C ASN A 109 14.86 3.04 -3.35
N GLU A 110 15.67 2.53 -2.42
CA GLU A 110 15.40 2.65 -0.98
C GLU A 110 15.40 4.09 -0.49
N ASP A 111 16.41 4.88 -0.91
CA ASP A 111 16.52 6.27 -0.47
C ASP A 111 15.35 7.11 -0.97
N GLU A 112 14.94 6.92 -2.23
CA GLU A 112 13.77 7.60 -2.78
C GLU A 112 12.48 7.18 -2.07
N ALA A 113 12.36 5.91 -1.72
CA ALA A 113 11.21 5.41 -0.97
C ALA A 113 11.15 6.04 0.42
N ASP A 114 12.29 6.14 1.12
CA ASP A 114 12.36 6.77 2.44
C ASP A 114 11.96 8.25 2.37
N GLU A 115 12.48 8.98 1.38
CA GLU A 115 12.14 10.39 1.17
C GLU A 115 10.66 10.58 0.87
N TYR A 116 10.09 9.71 0.05
CA TYR A 116 8.68 9.75 -0.29
C TYR A 116 7.80 9.54 0.94
N GLU A 117 8.12 8.58 1.79
CA GLU A 117 7.39 8.33 3.03
C GLU A 117 7.44 9.52 3.97
N LEU A 118 8.60 10.14 4.14
CA LEU A 118 8.73 11.35 4.94
C LEU A 118 7.87 12.48 4.39
N TYR A 119 7.84 12.65 3.08
CA TYR A 119 6.98 13.66 2.44
C TYR A 119 5.49 13.39 2.75
N ILE A 120 5.04 12.16 2.60
CA ILE A 120 3.65 11.76 2.86
C ILE A 120 3.28 12.00 4.34
N LEU A 121 4.14 11.59 5.25
CA LEU A 121 3.89 11.74 6.68
C LEU A 121 3.86 13.21 7.11
N ARG A 122 4.71 14.04 6.53
CA ARG A 122 4.69 15.50 6.78
C ARG A 122 3.39 16.13 6.32
N ARG A 123 2.91 15.76 5.13
CA ARG A 123 1.63 16.28 4.63
C ARG A 123 0.48 15.96 5.57
N ALA A 124 0.40 14.74 6.06
CA ALA A 124 -0.62 14.34 7.02
C ALA A 124 -0.44 15.09 8.34
N GLY A 125 0.79 15.23 8.82
CA GLY A 125 1.11 15.96 10.05
C GLY A 125 0.72 17.43 9.98
N ASP A 126 0.93 18.07 8.85
CA ASP A 126 0.57 19.48 8.64
C ASP A 126 -0.94 19.71 8.68
N LEU A 127 -1.74 18.70 8.39
CA LEU A 127 -3.21 18.79 8.41
C LEU A 127 -3.84 18.45 9.77
N ILE A 128 -3.13 17.77 10.64
CA ILE A 128 -3.64 17.37 11.96
C ILE A 128 -4.14 18.56 12.80
N PRO A 129 -3.44 19.69 12.88
CA PRO A 129 -3.92 20.83 13.65
C PRO A 129 -5.27 21.35 13.17
N LEU A 130 -5.50 21.41 11.85
CA LEU A 130 -6.76 21.87 11.28
C LEU A 130 -7.91 20.92 11.63
N GLU A 131 -7.68 19.63 11.61
CA GLU A 131 -8.68 18.64 12.01
C GLU A 131 -9.03 18.76 13.51
N ARG A 132 -8.04 18.99 14.35
CA ARG A 132 -8.27 19.20 15.78
C ARG A 132 -9.09 20.43 16.08
N GLU A 133 -8.81 21.53 15.41
CA GLU A 133 -9.58 22.76 15.52
C GLU A 133 -11.04 22.54 15.12
N ARG A 134 -11.25 21.84 14.04
CA ARG A 134 -12.57 21.52 13.53
C ARG A 134 -13.37 20.66 14.52
N GLU A 135 -12.75 19.66 15.10
CA GLU A 135 -13.37 18.82 16.13
C GLU A 135 -13.74 19.63 17.37
N GLN A 136 -12.87 20.50 17.82
CA GLN A 136 -13.11 21.36 18.98
C GLN A 136 -14.31 22.29 18.74
N LEU A 137 -14.44 22.84 17.55
CA LEU A 137 -15.58 23.71 17.21
C LEU A 137 -16.89 22.93 17.22
N ILE A 138 -16.89 21.72 16.70
CA ILE A 138 -18.06 20.84 16.70
C ILE A 138 -18.49 20.51 18.12
N PHE A 139 -17.56 20.14 19.00
CA PHE A 139 -17.85 19.84 20.39
C PHE A 139 -18.37 21.04 21.17
N LYS A 140 -17.88 22.25 20.90
CA LYS A 140 -18.38 23.48 21.53
C LYS A 140 -19.80 23.79 21.13
N GLU A 141 -20.18 23.53 19.89
CA GLU A 141 -21.55 23.76 19.41
C GLU A 141 -22.55 22.77 20.00
N GLU A 142 -22.11 21.54 20.30
CA GLU A 142 -22.95 20.51 20.91
C GLU A 142 -23.09 20.69 22.44
N ALA A 143 -22.20 21.41 23.05
CA ALA A 143 -22.24 21.68 24.47
C ALA A 143 -23.19 22.84 24.77
#